data_b971bd09517c4b1028b1725826c26020
#
_entry.id   b971bd09517c4b1028b1725826c26020
#
_cell.length_a   1.000
_cell.length_b   1.000
_cell.length_c   1.000
_cell.angle_alpha   90.00
_cell.angle_beta   90.00
_cell.angle_gamma   90.00
#
_symmetry.space_group_name_H-M   'P 1'
#
loop_
_entity.id
_entity.type
_entity.pdbx_description
1 polymer ?
#
loop_
_entity_poly.entity_id
_entity_poly.type
_entity_poly.pdbx_seq_one_letter_code
_entity_poly.pdbx_strand_id
1 'polypeptide(L)'
;MKKTLCPLLVLAGFLTAAAVNAAEAFRWPNGAKAAVSLAYDDAADSQLDNAIPTLNKYGVKGTFYLTLSSPTIDRRLAEWRAAAQQGHELANHTLFHQCRRSQPERGWVEPHRDLDTTSVAQLKDQVVLANTMLHAIDGRRERTFTAPCGDLLAGGRNYLPAVKPEFVAIKASIGRGAVPSMATLDPYLVPVVIPVGLTGQQLIAMVQEAADRGTMISFTFHGIGGDHLANSSAAHEELVKYLAEHRDVYWTATFLDIMKYVKSR
;
A
#
# COMPACT_ATOMS: atom_id res chain seq x y z
N MET A 1 79.82 3.78 -40.51
CA MET A 1 79.02 3.97 -39.29
C MET A 1 77.58 4.20 -39.75
N LYS A 2 76.74 3.17 -39.70
CA LYS A 2 75.32 3.23 -40.09
C LYS A 2 74.46 3.41 -38.80
N LYS A 3 73.76 4.52 -38.72
CA LYS A 3 72.81 4.81 -37.62
C LYS A 3 71.46 4.21 -37.99
N THR A 4 71.00 3.24 -37.19
CA THR A 4 69.69 2.64 -37.28
C THR A 4 68.69 3.49 -36.50
N LEU A 5 67.67 4.05 -37.14
CA LEU A 5 66.51 4.68 -36.49
C LEU A 5 65.48 3.60 -36.12
N CYS A 6 65.08 3.63 -34.86
CA CYS A 6 64.01 2.80 -34.34
C CYS A 6 62.69 3.60 -34.41
N PRO A 7 61.57 3.11 -34.96
CA PRO A 7 60.29 3.82 -34.93
C PRO A 7 59.57 3.59 -33.59
N LEU A 8 59.16 4.63 -32.95
CA LEU A 8 58.32 4.65 -31.75
C LEU A 8 56.85 4.37 -32.19
N LEU A 9 56.31 3.26 -31.80
CA LEU A 9 54.87 2.94 -31.96
C LEU A 9 54.11 3.64 -30.84
N VAL A 10 53.26 4.62 -31.16
CA VAL A 10 52.33 5.24 -30.24
C VAL A 10 51.04 4.41 -30.28
N LEU A 11 50.77 3.67 -29.18
CA LEU A 11 49.54 2.95 -29.00
C LEU A 11 48.46 3.93 -28.47
N ALA A 12 47.54 4.33 -29.34
CA ALA A 12 46.36 5.11 -28.96
C ALA A 12 45.32 4.17 -28.31
N GLY A 13 45.25 4.19 -26.98
CA GLY A 13 44.24 3.49 -26.22
C GLY A 13 42.86 4.19 -26.34
N PHE A 14 41.93 3.58 -27.05
CA PHE A 14 40.54 4.01 -27.04
C PHE A 14 39.88 3.62 -25.71
N LEU A 15 39.68 4.59 -24.82
CA LEU A 15 38.80 4.45 -23.65
C LEU A 15 37.36 4.48 -24.16
N THR A 16 36.75 3.34 -24.29
CA THR A 16 35.28 3.23 -24.45
C THR A 16 34.64 3.53 -23.07
N ALA A 17 34.14 4.75 -22.91
CA ALA A 17 33.27 5.07 -21.80
C ALA A 17 31.98 4.25 -21.93
N ALA A 18 31.80 3.23 -21.09
CA ALA A 18 30.53 2.54 -20.95
C ALA A 18 29.51 3.59 -20.46
N ALA A 19 28.55 3.95 -21.30
CA ALA A 19 27.40 4.74 -20.91
C ALA A 19 26.64 3.90 -19.89
N VAL A 20 26.71 4.25 -18.60
CA VAL A 20 25.80 3.74 -17.58
C VAL A 20 24.42 4.27 -17.98
N ASN A 21 23.59 3.40 -18.54
CA ASN A 21 22.17 3.71 -18.76
C ASN A 21 21.57 3.98 -17.38
N ALA A 22 21.42 5.24 -17.01
CA ALA A 22 20.59 5.62 -15.89
C ALA A 22 19.18 5.10 -16.21
N ALA A 23 18.69 4.18 -15.41
CA ALA A 23 17.33 3.67 -15.57
C ALA A 23 16.39 4.89 -15.61
N GLU A 24 15.55 4.96 -16.64
CA GLU A 24 14.64 6.09 -16.81
C GLU A 24 13.77 6.21 -15.54
N ALA A 25 13.75 7.41 -14.92
CA ALA A 25 12.98 7.65 -13.71
C ALA A 25 11.50 7.35 -13.95
N PHE A 26 10.85 6.68 -13.01
CA PHE A 26 9.43 6.35 -13.13
C PHE A 26 8.60 7.65 -13.23
N ARG A 27 7.72 7.72 -14.22
CA ARG A 27 6.93 8.92 -14.49
C ARG A 27 5.53 8.78 -13.91
N TRP A 28 5.22 9.61 -12.93
CA TRP A 28 3.89 9.69 -12.33
C TRP A 28 2.95 10.60 -13.15
N PRO A 29 1.61 10.46 -13.00
CA PRO A 29 0.63 11.34 -13.66
C PRO A 29 0.88 12.82 -13.34
N ASN A 30 0.54 13.69 -14.28
CA ASN A 30 0.59 15.17 -14.13
C ASN A 30 1.99 15.71 -13.77
N GLY A 31 3.07 14.96 -14.02
CA GLY A 31 4.42 15.36 -13.66
C GLY A 31 4.74 15.28 -12.17
N ALA A 32 3.91 14.62 -11.36
CA ALA A 32 4.16 14.43 -9.94
C ALA A 32 5.49 13.70 -9.70
N LYS A 33 6.13 14.00 -8.58
CA LYS A 33 7.40 13.37 -8.18
C LYS A 33 7.19 12.04 -7.48
N ALA A 34 6.07 11.88 -6.77
CA ALA A 34 5.75 10.63 -6.07
C ALA A 34 4.26 10.33 -6.10
N ALA A 35 3.91 9.04 -5.89
CA ALA A 35 2.55 8.65 -5.56
C ALA A 35 2.41 8.36 -4.05
N VAL A 36 1.25 8.72 -3.49
CA VAL A 36 0.92 8.50 -2.08
C VAL A 36 -0.41 7.78 -1.97
N SER A 37 -0.40 6.60 -1.33
CA SER A 37 -1.61 5.88 -0.96
C SER A 37 -1.87 6.03 0.54
N LEU A 38 -3.03 6.56 0.90
CA LEU A 38 -3.54 6.59 2.27
C LEU A 38 -4.54 5.44 2.42
N ALA A 39 -4.13 4.38 3.11
CA ALA A 39 -4.96 3.22 3.34
C ALA A 39 -5.28 3.03 4.83
N TYR A 40 -6.42 2.38 5.10
CA TYR A 40 -7.00 2.20 6.43
C TYR A 40 -7.49 0.77 6.55
N ASP A 41 -6.97 0.03 7.52
CA ASP A 41 -7.30 -1.39 7.70
C ASP A 41 -8.35 -1.57 8.83
N ASP A 42 -9.05 -2.73 8.87
CA ASP A 42 -9.95 -3.25 9.91
C ASP A 42 -11.40 -2.74 9.92
N ALA A 43 -11.77 -1.77 9.12
CA ALA A 43 -13.10 -1.16 9.16
C ALA A 43 -13.45 -0.59 10.55
N ALA A 44 -12.57 0.23 11.13
CA ALA A 44 -12.74 0.84 12.44
C ALA A 44 -13.76 2.00 12.42
N ASP A 45 -14.44 2.26 13.56
CA ASP A 45 -15.42 3.35 13.67
C ASP A 45 -14.79 4.73 13.40
N SER A 46 -13.58 4.99 13.93
CA SER A 46 -12.88 6.26 13.74
C SER A 46 -12.48 6.57 12.29
N GLN A 47 -12.48 5.58 11.42
CA GLN A 47 -12.29 5.79 9.98
C GLN A 47 -13.50 6.48 9.35
N LEU A 48 -14.70 6.08 9.74
CA LEU A 48 -15.95 6.73 9.32
C LEU A 48 -16.13 8.11 9.97
N ASP A 49 -15.77 8.23 11.27
CA ASP A 49 -16.02 9.43 12.06
C ASP A 49 -14.98 10.54 11.80
N ASN A 50 -13.72 10.18 11.52
CA ASN A 50 -12.62 11.13 11.44
C ASN A 50 -11.86 11.08 10.11
N ALA A 51 -11.48 9.88 9.61
CA ALA A 51 -10.64 9.78 8.42
C ALA A 51 -11.37 10.21 7.16
N ILE A 52 -12.55 9.63 6.87
CA ILE A 52 -13.35 9.95 5.68
C ILE A 52 -13.76 11.42 5.64
N PRO A 53 -14.30 12.02 6.71
CA PRO A 53 -14.60 13.46 6.73
C PRO A 53 -13.38 14.34 6.41
N THR A 54 -12.22 14.01 6.99
CA THR A 54 -10.97 14.73 6.71
C THR A 54 -10.53 14.59 5.25
N LEU A 55 -10.53 13.38 4.71
CA LEU A 55 -10.20 13.14 3.31
C LEU A 55 -11.13 13.93 2.36
N ASN A 56 -12.43 13.90 2.64
CA ASN A 56 -13.43 14.61 1.85
C ASN A 56 -13.27 16.13 1.93
N LYS A 57 -12.99 16.67 3.12
CA LYS A 57 -12.73 18.10 3.34
C LYS A 57 -11.63 18.63 2.42
N TYR A 58 -10.60 17.85 2.19
CA TYR A 58 -9.46 18.24 1.36
C TYR A 58 -9.50 17.67 -0.07
N GLY A 59 -10.55 16.95 -0.43
CA GLY A 59 -10.70 16.34 -1.76
C GLY A 59 -9.65 15.28 -2.08
N VAL A 60 -9.18 14.55 -1.06
CA VAL A 60 -8.24 13.44 -1.15
C VAL A 60 -9.03 12.13 -1.10
N LYS A 61 -8.56 11.08 -1.81
CA LYS A 61 -9.17 9.76 -1.77
C LYS A 61 -8.28 8.76 -1.04
N GLY A 62 -8.90 7.89 -0.25
CA GLY A 62 -8.23 6.81 0.49
C GLY A 62 -8.77 5.45 0.11
N THR A 63 -8.08 4.42 0.60
CA THR A 63 -8.44 3.01 0.42
C THR A 63 -8.77 2.39 1.77
N PHE A 64 -9.95 1.82 1.92
CA PHE A 64 -10.43 1.20 3.16
C PHE A 64 -10.47 -0.31 2.99
N TYR A 65 -9.56 -1.00 3.65
CA TYR A 65 -9.45 -2.46 3.66
C TYR A 65 -10.37 -3.01 4.74
N LEU A 66 -11.55 -3.47 4.32
CA LEU A 66 -12.61 -3.84 5.24
C LEU A 66 -12.46 -5.30 5.69
N THR A 67 -12.35 -5.51 7.00
CA THR A 67 -12.64 -6.78 7.64
C THR A 67 -14.15 -6.94 7.69
N LEU A 68 -14.74 -7.87 6.89
CA LEU A 68 -16.18 -7.89 6.67
C LEU A 68 -16.99 -8.44 7.83
N SER A 69 -16.36 -9.06 8.82
CA SER A 69 -16.98 -9.39 10.11
C SER A 69 -16.90 -8.26 11.14
N SER A 70 -16.33 -7.12 10.80
CA SER A 70 -16.33 -5.96 11.69
C SER A 70 -17.76 -5.51 12.00
N PRO A 71 -18.08 -5.19 13.27
CA PRO A 71 -19.41 -4.69 13.65
C PRO A 71 -19.83 -3.43 12.89
N THR A 72 -18.88 -2.63 12.37
CA THR A 72 -19.20 -1.45 11.57
C THR A 72 -19.83 -1.79 10.23
N ILE A 73 -19.54 -2.99 9.67
CA ILE A 73 -20.14 -3.44 8.41
C ILE A 73 -21.65 -3.66 8.60
N ASP A 74 -22.06 -4.24 9.71
CA ASP A 74 -23.48 -4.42 10.02
C ASP A 74 -24.14 -3.09 10.42
N ARG A 75 -23.59 -2.36 11.37
CA ARG A 75 -24.22 -1.17 11.94
C ARG A 75 -24.17 0.06 11.05
N ARG A 76 -23.11 0.20 10.22
CA ARG A 76 -22.78 1.42 9.48
C ARG A 76 -22.61 1.18 7.97
N LEU A 77 -23.27 0.16 7.41
CA LEU A 77 -23.14 -0.22 6.00
C LEU A 77 -23.47 0.94 5.05
N ALA A 78 -24.45 1.77 5.39
CA ALA A 78 -24.83 2.93 4.58
C ALA A 78 -23.68 3.94 4.45
N GLU A 79 -22.87 4.13 5.50
CA GLU A 79 -21.73 5.04 5.50
C GLU A 79 -20.57 4.47 4.66
N TRP A 80 -20.31 3.16 4.72
CA TRP A 80 -19.35 2.52 3.82
C TRP A 80 -19.75 2.63 2.36
N ARG A 81 -21.06 2.46 2.03
CA ARG A 81 -21.56 2.71 0.68
C ARG A 81 -21.38 4.15 0.24
N ALA A 82 -21.65 5.10 1.14
CA ALA A 82 -21.45 6.52 0.87
C ALA A 82 -19.96 6.83 0.61
N ALA A 83 -19.03 6.24 1.38
CA ALA A 83 -17.60 6.37 1.15
C ALA A 83 -17.19 5.90 -0.27
N ALA A 84 -17.71 4.76 -0.71
CA ALA A 84 -17.47 4.26 -2.07
C ALA A 84 -18.05 5.19 -3.15
N GLN A 85 -19.26 5.74 -2.93
CA GLN A 85 -19.89 6.73 -3.84
C GLN A 85 -19.12 8.05 -3.90
N GLN A 86 -18.44 8.42 -2.81
CA GLN A 86 -17.56 9.58 -2.74
C GLN A 86 -16.20 9.34 -3.41
N GLY A 87 -15.95 8.15 -3.97
CA GLY A 87 -14.74 7.82 -4.72
C GLY A 87 -13.62 7.20 -3.89
N HIS A 88 -13.85 6.85 -2.64
CA HIS A 88 -12.91 6.02 -1.89
C HIS A 88 -12.95 4.58 -2.39
N GLU A 89 -11.85 3.86 -2.23
CA GLU A 89 -11.78 2.43 -2.51
C GLU A 89 -12.21 1.64 -1.27
N LEU A 90 -13.13 0.69 -1.45
CA LEU A 90 -13.37 -0.38 -0.48
C LEU A 90 -12.61 -1.61 -0.94
N ALA A 91 -11.68 -2.09 -0.13
CA ALA A 91 -10.75 -3.15 -0.48
C ALA A 91 -10.85 -4.33 0.50
N ASN A 92 -10.23 -5.44 0.14
CA ASN A 92 -10.40 -6.71 0.84
C ASN A 92 -9.38 -6.87 1.98
N HIS A 93 -9.89 -7.07 3.21
CA HIS A 93 -9.12 -7.46 4.39
C HIS A 93 -9.65 -8.77 5.01
N THR A 94 -10.09 -9.69 4.16
CA THR A 94 -10.73 -10.97 4.50
C THR A 94 -12.10 -10.82 5.17
N LEU A 95 -12.73 -11.97 5.47
CA LEU A 95 -13.95 -11.98 6.28
C LEU A 95 -13.65 -11.76 7.77
N PHE A 96 -12.63 -12.43 8.30
CA PHE A 96 -12.48 -12.64 9.74
C PHE A 96 -11.17 -12.12 10.33
N HIS A 97 -10.34 -11.46 9.56
CA HIS A 97 -9.04 -10.96 10.01
C HIS A 97 -8.22 -12.05 10.74
N GLN A 98 -8.09 -13.22 10.12
CA GLN A 98 -7.33 -14.32 10.72
C GLN A 98 -5.83 -14.02 10.71
N CYS A 99 -5.20 -14.24 11.86
CA CYS A 99 -3.77 -14.07 12.06
C CYS A 99 -3.15 -15.36 12.60
N ARG A 100 -1.84 -15.53 12.43
CA ARG A 100 -1.10 -16.67 12.96
C ARG A 100 -0.90 -16.52 14.46
N ARG A 101 -1.50 -17.41 15.24
CA ARG A 101 -1.39 -17.42 16.71
C ARG A 101 0.01 -17.77 17.20
N SER A 102 0.76 -18.54 16.41
CA SER A 102 2.15 -18.93 16.74
C SER A 102 3.16 -17.78 16.72
N GLN A 103 2.80 -16.60 16.18
CA GLN A 103 3.67 -15.45 16.18
C GLN A 103 3.74 -14.77 17.56
N PRO A 104 4.87 -14.13 17.91
CA PRO A 104 5.00 -13.42 19.20
C PRO A 104 3.85 -12.42 19.40
N GLU A 105 3.42 -12.26 20.65
CA GLU A 105 2.38 -11.33 21.08
C GLU A 105 0.99 -11.52 20.44
N ARG A 106 0.71 -12.72 19.86
CA ARG A 106 -0.55 -13.06 19.21
C ARG A 106 -1.49 -13.91 20.09
N GLY A 107 -1.32 -13.90 21.42
CA GLY A 107 -2.21 -14.60 22.36
C GLY A 107 -3.68 -14.17 22.29
N TRP A 108 -3.96 -13.00 21.73
CA TRP A 108 -5.31 -12.49 21.47
C TRP A 108 -6.04 -13.16 20.30
N VAL A 109 -5.31 -13.89 19.43
CA VAL A 109 -5.94 -14.60 18.31
C VAL A 109 -6.74 -15.78 18.85
N GLU A 110 -8.05 -15.74 18.63
CA GLU A 110 -8.95 -16.80 19.04
C GLU A 110 -8.66 -18.11 18.28
N PRO A 111 -8.76 -19.29 18.91
CA PRO A 111 -8.42 -20.56 18.27
C PRO A 111 -9.17 -20.84 16.96
N HIS A 112 -10.42 -20.42 16.86
CA HIS A 112 -11.25 -20.60 15.66
C HIS A 112 -10.90 -19.59 14.54
N ARG A 113 -10.06 -18.61 14.81
CA ARG A 113 -9.53 -17.62 13.85
C ARG A 113 -8.03 -17.75 13.65
N ASP A 114 -7.44 -18.85 14.08
CA ASP A 114 -6.00 -19.08 13.96
C ASP A 114 -5.65 -19.48 12.52
N LEU A 115 -4.84 -18.64 11.86
CA LEU A 115 -4.38 -18.89 10.51
C LEU A 115 -3.39 -20.07 10.43
N ASP A 116 -2.74 -20.46 11.54
CA ASP A 116 -1.88 -21.64 11.58
C ASP A 116 -2.66 -22.95 11.36
N THR A 117 -3.96 -22.96 11.70
CA THR A 117 -4.86 -24.13 11.52
C THR A 117 -5.80 -23.99 10.32
N THR A 118 -5.81 -22.85 9.64
CA THR A 118 -6.63 -22.61 8.46
C THR A 118 -5.89 -23.05 7.21
N SER A 119 -6.49 -23.90 6.38
CA SER A 119 -5.89 -24.28 5.10
C SER A 119 -5.90 -23.15 4.09
N VAL A 120 -4.99 -23.20 3.10
CA VAL A 120 -4.95 -22.23 1.98
C VAL A 120 -6.30 -22.20 1.23
N ALA A 121 -6.97 -23.35 1.06
CA ALA A 121 -8.26 -23.43 0.39
C ALA A 121 -9.34 -22.68 1.18
N GLN A 122 -9.43 -22.93 2.48
CA GLN A 122 -10.41 -22.24 3.35
C GLN A 122 -10.18 -20.72 3.38
N LEU A 123 -8.91 -20.27 3.42
CA LEU A 123 -8.62 -18.85 3.37
C LEU A 123 -9.00 -18.25 2.00
N LYS A 124 -8.70 -18.96 0.89
CA LYS A 124 -9.09 -18.52 -0.45
C LYS A 124 -10.60 -18.35 -0.56
N ASP A 125 -11.38 -19.30 -0.07
CA ASP A 125 -12.85 -19.23 -0.10
C ASP A 125 -13.37 -18.00 0.65
N GLN A 126 -12.78 -17.67 1.80
CA GLN A 126 -13.11 -16.45 2.54
C GLN A 126 -12.76 -15.18 1.76
N VAL A 127 -11.60 -15.14 1.14
CA VAL A 127 -11.14 -14.00 0.33
C VAL A 127 -12.06 -13.78 -0.87
N VAL A 128 -12.45 -14.84 -1.58
CA VAL A 128 -13.39 -14.77 -2.72
C VAL A 128 -14.76 -14.31 -2.26
N LEU A 129 -15.26 -14.85 -1.15
CA LEU A 129 -16.55 -14.42 -0.59
C LEU A 129 -16.50 -12.97 -0.12
N ALA A 130 -15.38 -12.51 0.46
CA ALA A 130 -15.19 -11.11 0.81
C ALA A 130 -15.27 -10.20 -0.42
N ASN A 131 -14.66 -10.57 -1.55
CA ASN A 131 -14.81 -9.84 -2.82
C ASN A 131 -16.27 -9.79 -3.28
N THR A 132 -17.02 -10.89 -3.13
CA THR A 132 -18.46 -10.94 -3.47
C THR A 132 -19.28 -9.99 -2.59
N MET A 133 -19.03 -9.96 -1.28
CA MET A 133 -19.69 -9.03 -0.35
C MET A 133 -19.36 -7.58 -0.66
N LEU A 134 -18.09 -7.26 -0.92
CA LEU A 134 -17.66 -5.91 -1.33
C LEU A 134 -18.35 -5.49 -2.62
N HIS A 135 -18.48 -6.40 -3.62
CA HIS A 135 -19.21 -6.12 -4.84
C HIS A 135 -20.70 -5.79 -4.55
N ALA A 136 -21.34 -6.49 -3.63
CA ALA A 136 -22.72 -6.19 -3.20
C ALA A 136 -22.83 -4.84 -2.46
N ILE A 137 -21.74 -4.35 -1.85
CA ILE A 137 -21.71 -3.07 -1.15
C ILE A 137 -21.55 -1.90 -2.13
N ASP A 138 -20.59 -1.97 -3.08
CA ASP A 138 -20.17 -0.83 -3.91
C ASP A 138 -20.30 -1.04 -5.43
N GLY A 139 -20.68 -2.24 -5.88
CA GLY A 139 -20.84 -2.58 -7.30
C GLY A 139 -19.55 -2.77 -8.09
N ARG A 140 -18.37 -2.58 -7.48
CA ARG A 140 -17.08 -2.73 -8.16
C ARG A 140 -16.59 -4.17 -8.13
N ARG A 141 -15.83 -4.58 -9.17
CA ARG A 141 -15.25 -5.93 -9.27
C ARG A 141 -13.74 -5.96 -9.05
N GLU A 142 -13.03 -4.94 -9.52
CA GLU A 142 -11.58 -4.84 -9.33
C GLU A 142 -11.28 -4.53 -7.87
N ARG A 143 -10.36 -5.28 -7.28
CA ARG A 143 -10.01 -5.19 -5.85
C ARG A 143 -8.52 -5.18 -5.63
N THR A 144 -8.13 -4.59 -4.52
CA THR A 144 -6.84 -4.80 -3.89
C THR A 144 -7.00 -5.52 -2.56
N PHE A 145 -5.92 -6.07 -2.05
CA PHE A 145 -5.90 -6.90 -0.85
C PHE A 145 -4.79 -6.47 0.10
N THR A 146 -5.05 -6.57 1.38
CA THR A 146 -4.01 -6.50 2.42
C THR A 146 -4.07 -7.74 3.29
N ALA A 147 -2.90 -8.34 3.54
CA ALA A 147 -2.78 -9.53 4.38
C ALA A 147 -2.98 -9.15 5.85
N PRO A 148 -3.97 -9.73 6.56
CA PRO A 148 -4.13 -9.50 7.99
C PRO A 148 -2.84 -9.79 8.74
N CYS A 149 -2.46 -8.90 9.66
CA CYS A 149 -1.24 -9.00 10.44
C CYS A 149 0.07 -9.08 9.64
N GLY A 150 0.05 -8.87 8.34
CA GLY A 150 1.18 -9.13 7.44
C GLY A 150 1.50 -10.63 7.28
N ASP A 151 0.66 -11.54 7.76
CA ASP A 151 0.88 -12.98 7.68
C ASP A 151 0.60 -13.51 6.26
N LEU A 152 1.56 -14.25 5.71
CA LEU A 152 1.47 -14.82 4.35
C LEU A 152 1.30 -16.35 4.34
N LEU A 153 1.26 -16.98 5.51
CA LEU A 153 1.14 -18.43 5.65
C LEU A 153 -0.21 -18.81 6.28
N ALA A 154 -0.93 -19.71 5.63
CA ALA A 154 -2.12 -20.37 6.15
C ALA A 154 -1.85 -21.87 6.23
N GLY A 155 -2.02 -22.49 7.41
CA GLY A 155 -1.64 -23.90 7.66
C GLY A 155 -0.18 -24.18 7.30
N GLY A 156 0.72 -23.24 7.57
CA GLY A 156 2.15 -23.34 7.27
C GLY A 156 2.53 -23.17 5.78
N ARG A 157 1.58 -22.87 4.87
CA ARG A 157 1.80 -22.75 3.43
C ARG A 157 1.51 -21.34 2.94
N ASN A 158 2.37 -20.81 2.05
CA ASN A 158 2.14 -19.50 1.43
C ASN A 158 0.83 -19.51 0.61
N TYR A 159 -0.10 -18.63 0.97
CA TYR A 159 -1.40 -18.53 0.31
C TYR A 159 -1.45 -17.49 -0.82
N LEU A 160 -0.47 -16.60 -0.93
CA LEU A 160 -0.46 -15.54 -1.96
C LEU A 160 -0.67 -16.08 -3.38
N PRO A 161 0.00 -17.17 -3.82
CA PRO A 161 -0.23 -17.70 -5.17
C PRO A 161 -1.69 -18.09 -5.44
N ALA A 162 -2.42 -18.54 -4.40
CA ALA A 162 -3.81 -18.94 -4.53
C ALA A 162 -4.79 -17.77 -4.60
N VAL A 163 -4.49 -16.64 -3.94
CA VAL A 163 -5.37 -15.46 -3.91
C VAL A 163 -4.97 -14.38 -4.93
N LYS A 164 -3.72 -14.36 -5.38
CA LYS A 164 -3.19 -13.37 -6.34
C LYS A 164 -4.08 -13.14 -7.59
N PRO A 165 -4.69 -14.17 -8.21
CA PRO A 165 -5.56 -13.98 -9.38
C PRO A 165 -6.82 -13.12 -9.11
N GLU A 166 -7.22 -12.96 -7.87
CA GLU A 166 -8.43 -12.24 -7.45
C GLU A 166 -8.19 -10.72 -7.32
N PHE A 167 -6.92 -10.25 -7.48
CA PHE A 167 -6.55 -8.88 -7.13
C PHE A 167 -5.70 -8.19 -8.20
N VAL A 168 -5.89 -6.88 -8.31
CA VAL A 168 -5.02 -6.00 -9.10
C VAL A 168 -3.65 -5.89 -8.46
N ALA A 169 -3.61 -5.74 -7.12
CA ALA A 169 -2.39 -5.65 -6.34
C ALA A 169 -2.61 -6.08 -4.88
N ILE A 170 -1.52 -6.38 -4.17
CA ILE A 170 -1.55 -6.85 -2.78
C ILE A 170 -0.52 -6.08 -1.96
N LYS A 171 -0.95 -5.52 -0.81
CA LYS A 171 -0.07 -5.07 0.27
C LYS A 171 0.28 -6.29 1.13
N ALA A 172 1.52 -6.75 1.09
CA ALA A 172 1.89 -8.02 1.74
C ALA A 172 3.19 -7.96 2.52
N SER A 173 3.88 -6.84 2.53
CA SER A 173 5.10 -6.66 3.31
C SER A 173 5.05 -5.40 4.16
N ILE A 174 5.77 -5.39 5.28
CA ILE A 174 5.91 -4.21 6.13
C ILE A 174 7.21 -3.50 5.73
N GLY A 175 7.07 -2.23 5.34
CA GLY A 175 8.17 -1.32 5.02
C GLY A 175 8.45 -0.34 6.15
N ARG A 176 9.50 0.48 5.96
CA ARG A 176 9.85 1.55 6.92
C ARG A 176 9.77 2.95 6.31
N GLY A 177 9.44 3.08 5.03
CA GLY A 177 9.41 4.34 4.32
C GLY A 177 8.93 4.16 2.88
N ALA A 178 9.37 5.05 2.00
CA ALA A 178 9.06 5.00 0.57
C ALA A 178 9.58 3.72 -0.09
N VAL A 179 8.92 3.28 -1.15
CA VAL A 179 9.38 2.17 -1.99
C VAL A 179 10.79 2.45 -2.49
N PRO A 180 11.75 1.53 -2.33
CA PRO A 180 13.13 1.78 -2.70
C PRO A 180 13.34 2.03 -4.21
N SER A 181 12.60 1.31 -5.06
CA SER A 181 12.68 1.42 -6.51
C SER A 181 11.40 0.94 -7.16
N MET A 182 10.88 1.72 -8.11
CA MET A 182 9.71 1.32 -8.91
C MET A 182 10.05 0.22 -9.92
N ALA A 183 11.30 0.13 -10.38
CA ALA A 183 11.73 -0.87 -11.35
C ALA A 183 11.71 -2.32 -10.79
N THR A 184 11.79 -2.47 -9.47
CA THR A 184 11.80 -3.78 -8.80
C THR A 184 10.56 -4.04 -7.95
N LEU A 185 9.57 -3.17 -8.02
CA LEU A 185 8.34 -3.32 -7.24
C LEU A 185 7.51 -4.50 -7.74
N ASP A 186 7.27 -5.49 -6.89
CA ASP A 186 6.27 -6.52 -7.14
C ASP A 186 4.87 -5.97 -6.74
N PRO A 187 3.93 -5.82 -7.68
CA PRO A 187 2.57 -5.37 -7.38
C PRO A 187 1.81 -6.25 -6.39
N TYR A 188 2.27 -7.47 -6.18
CA TYR A 188 1.64 -8.41 -5.26
C TYR A 188 2.41 -8.60 -3.94
N LEU A 189 3.40 -7.74 -3.71
CA LEU A 189 4.19 -7.70 -2.48
C LEU A 189 4.60 -6.24 -2.15
N VAL A 190 3.63 -5.32 -2.22
CA VAL A 190 3.89 -3.89 -2.05
C VAL A 190 4.17 -3.59 -0.57
N PRO A 191 5.32 -2.96 -0.25
CA PRO A 191 5.64 -2.57 1.12
C PRO A 191 4.72 -1.47 1.62
N VAL A 192 4.43 -1.48 2.91
CA VAL A 192 3.59 -0.49 3.58
C VAL A 192 4.26 0.02 4.85
N VAL A 193 3.90 1.24 5.23
CA VAL A 193 4.24 1.81 6.54
C VAL A 193 3.00 1.77 7.41
N ILE A 194 3.13 1.24 8.62
CA ILE A 194 2.06 1.24 9.64
C ILE A 194 2.41 2.32 10.66
N PRO A 195 1.92 3.55 10.52
CA PRO A 195 2.21 4.62 11.47
C PRO A 195 1.34 4.46 12.71
N VAL A 196 1.94 4.61 13.90
CA VAL A 196 1.25 4.61 15.18
C VAL A 196 1.80 5.74 16.02
N GLY A 197 0.94 6.66 16.46
CA GLY A 197 1.32 7.77 17.32
C GLY A 197 2.28 8.78 16.70
N LEU A 198 2.44 8.79 15.37
CA LEU A 198 3.32 9.72 14.68
C LEU A 198 2.70 11.12 14.60
N THR A 199 3.56 12.14 14.62
CA THR A 199 3.17 13.53 14.35
C THR A 199 2.93 13.75 12.86
N GLY A 200 2.15 14.77 12.49
CA GLY A 200 1.96 15.14 11.09
C GLY A 200 3.27 15.45 10.37
N GLN A 201 4.21 16.12 11.04
CA GLN A 201 5.54 16.40 10.47
C GLN A 201 6.34 15.11 10.17
N GLN A 202 6.26 14.09 11.04
CA GLN A 202 6.90 12.81 10.78
C GLN A 202 6.27 12.09 9.58
N LEU A 203 4.95 12.14 9.45
CA LEU A 203 4.23 11.59 8.29
C LEU A 203 4.58 12.34 7.00
N ILE A 204 4.67 13.68 7.06
CA ILE A 204 5.08 14.53 5.93
C ILE A 204 6.52 14.22 5.51
N ALA A 205 7.45 14.05 6.44
CA ALA A 205 8.82 13.68 6.11
C ALA A 205 8.91 12.38 5.30
N MET A 206 8.04 11.39 5.58
CA MET A 206 7.98 10.14 4.82
C MET A 206 7.50 10.32 3.39
N VAL A 207 6.53 11.21 3.13
CA VAL A 207 6.10 11.48 1.74
C VAL A 207 7.13 12.31 0.98
N GLN A 208 7.88 13.19 1.67
CA GLN A 208 9.01 13.91 1.08
C GLN A 208 10.10 12.94 0.63
N GLU A 209 10.43 11.92 1.43
CA GLU A 209 11.36 10.85 1.04
C GLU A 209 10.91 10.15 -0.25
N ALA A 210 9.61 9.89 -0.41
CA ALA A 210 9.08 9.29 -1.64
C ALA A 210 9.29 10.21 -2.86
N ALA A 211 9.10 11.51 -2.70
CA ALA A 211 9.32 12.50 -3.76
C ALA A 211 10.80 12.63 -4.13
N ASP A 212 11.69 12.62 -3.15
CA ASP A 212 13.14 12.68 -3.37
C ASP A 212 13.64 11.45 -4.14
N ARG A 213 13.02 10.30 -3.94
CA ARG A 213 13.33 9.05 -4.64
C ARG A 213 12.61 8.90 -5.98
N GLY A 214 11.60 9.69 -6.27
CA GLY A 214 10.75 9.52 -7.46
C GLY A 214 9.87 8.27 -7.41
N THR A 215 9.53 7.75 -6.21
CA THR A 215 8.83 6.47 -6.01
C THR A 215 7.44 6.66 -5.41
N MET A 216 6.94 5.67 -4.69
CA MET A 216 5.67 5.76 -3.95
C MET A 216 5.84 5.41 -2.47
N ILE A 217 4.87 5.85 -1.68
CA ILE A 217 4.67 5.39 -0.31
C ILE A 217 3.22 4.96 -0.11
N SER A 218 3.03 3.86 0.61
CA SER A 218 1.71 3.40 1.03
C SER A 218 1.65 3.35 2.55
N PHE A 219 0.79 4.18 3.12
CA PHE A 219 0.47 4.12 4.55
C PHE A 219 -0.63 3.09 4.79
N THR A 220 -0.57 2.43 5.95
CA THR A 220 -1.63 1.61 6.50
C THR A 220 -1.96 2.14 7.89
N PHE A 221 -2.91 3.04 7.95
CA PHE A 221 -3.50 3.50 9.20
C PHE A 221 -4.51 2.47 9.72
N HIS A 222 -4.78 2.52 11.02
CA HIS A 222 -5.88 1.81 11.66
C HIS A 222 -6.83 2.85 12.29
N GLY A 223 -6.66 3.19 13.55
CA GLY A 223 -7.44 4.25 14.19
C GLY A 223 -6.98 5.67 13.85
N ILE A 224 -7.93 6.60 13.70
CA ILE A 224 -7.68 8.03 13.56
C ILE A 224 -8.42 8.78 14.65
N GLY A 225 -7.68 9.22 15.68
CA GLY A 225 -8.25 9.88 16.84
C GLY A 225 -9.04 8.96 17.79
N GLY A 226 -9.00 7.66 17.54
CA GLY A 226 -9.68 6.61 18.29
C GLY A 226 -9.29 5.23 17.78
N ASP A 227 -9.84 4.18 18.35
CA ASP A 227 -9.58 2.78 18.07
C ASP A 227 -8.11 2.37 18.33
N HIS A 228 -7.73 1.17 17.89
CA HIS A 228 -6.37 0.62 18.07
C HIS A 228 -5.36 1.18 17.07
N LEU A 229 -4.07 1.10 17.40
CA LEU A 229 -2.95 1.54 16.56
C LEU A 229 -3.14 2.96 16.00
N ALA A 230 -3.69 3.85 16.81
CA ALA A 230 -4.19 5.15 16.38
C ALA A 230 -3.07 6.16 16.11
N ASN A 231 -3.34 7.02 15.15
CA ASN A 231 -2.72 8.34 15.05
C ASN A 231 -3.75 9.41 15.46
N SER A 232 -3.30 10.56 15.94
CA SER A 232 -4.22 11.64 16.28
C SER A 232 -4.91 12.18 15.04
N SER A 233 -6.17 12.64 15.18
CA SER A 233 -6.89 13.32 14.09
C SER A 233 -6.12 14.53 13.57
N ALA A 234 -5.43 15.26 14.45
CA ALA A 234 -4.61 16.42 14.08
C ALA A 234 -3.42 16.03 13.19
N ALA A 235 -2.68 14.97 13.55
CA ALA A 235 -1.55 14.50 12.74
C ALA A 235 -2.01 13.98 11.36
N HIS A 236 -3.13 13.27 11.33
CA HIS A 236 -3.73 12.81 10.09
C HIS A 236 -4.19 13.98 9.22
N GLU A 237 -4.89 14.96 9.79
CA GLU A 237 -5.34 16.15 9.06
C GLU A 237 -4.18 16.98 8.52
N GLU A 238 -3.09 17.15 9.29
CA GLU A 238 -1.88 17.85 8.84
C GLU A 238 -1.28 17.18 7.59
N LEU A 239 -1.15 15.85 7.56
CA LEU A 239 -0.70 15.11 6.38
C LEU A 239 -1.65 15.29 5.20
N VAL A 240 -2.96 15.08 5.40
CA VAL A 240 -3.95 15.15 4.32
C VAL A 240 -4.01 16.55 3.71
N LYS A 241 -3.97 17.59 4.55
CA LYS A 241 -3.90 18.99 4.13
C LYS A 241 -2.62 19.24 3.32
N TYR A 242 -1.46 18.83 3.82
CA TYR A 242 -0.18 18.98 3.11
C TYR A 242 -0.23 18.36 1.71
N LEU A 243 -0.73 17.14 1.57
CA LEU A 243 -0.87 16.46 0.28
C LEU A 243 -1.84 17.19 -0.66
N ALA A 244 -2.93 17.74 -0.13
CA ALA A 244 -3.89 18.49 -0.90
C ALA A 244 -3.34 19.85 -1.40
N GLU A 245 -2.43 20.47 -0.66
CA GLU A 245 -1.76 21.73 -1.02
C GLU A 245 -0.58 21.54 -1.98
N HIS A 246 -0.05 20.31 -2.12
CA HIS A 246 1.12 19.98 -2.96
C HIS A 246 0.79 18.93 -4.04
N ARG A 247 -0.35 19.10 -4.72
CA ARG A 247 -0.81 18.17 -5.78
C ARG A 247 0.07 18.18 -7.04
N ASP A 248 0.87 19.20 -7.22
CA ASP A 248 1.90 19.29 -8.26
C ASP A 248 3.12 18.39 -7.94
N VAL A 249 3.35 18.07 -6.66
CA VAL A 249 4.44 17.20 -6.20
C VAL A 249 3.96 15.76 -5.99
N TYR A 250 2.75 15.59 -5.41
CA TYR A 250 2.23 14.28 -5.00
C TYR A 250 0.97 13.89 -5.76
N TRP A 251 1.01 12.77 -6.43
CA TRP A 251 -0.20 12.11 -6.91
C TRP A 251 -0.79 11.25 -5.80
N THR A 252 -1.73 11.82 -5.04
CA THR A 252 -2.44 11.10 -3.98
C THR A 252 -3.72 10.50 -4.55
N ALA A 253 -3.81 9.16 -4.54
CA ALA A 253 -4.92 8.42 -5.12
C ALA A 253 -5.21 7.14 -4.32
N THR A 254 -6.30 6.43 -4.67
CA THR A 254 -6.55 5.10 -4.10
C THR A 254 -5.42 4.14 -4.45
N PHE A 255 -5.21 3.13 -3.61
CA PHE A 255 -4.18 2.13 -3.89
C PHE A 255 -4.46 1.39 -5.21
N LEU A 256 -5.74 1.12 -5.51
CA LEU A 256 -6.16 0.54 -6.78
C LEU A 256 -5.71 1.38 -7.96
N ASP A 257 -5.98 2.69 -7.95
CA ASP A 257 -5.65 3.58 -9.07
C ASP A 257 -4.13 3.67 -9.27
N ILE A 258 -3.38 3.81 -8.17
CA ILE A 258 -1.90 3.82 -8.22
C ILE A 258 -1.38 2.52 -8.82
N MET A 259 -1.86 1.38 -8.37
CA MET A 259 -1.35 0.09 -8.82
C MET A 259 -1.80 -0.27 -10.25
N LYS A 260 -2.97 0.19 -10.69
CA LYS A 260 -3.38 0.10 -12.11
C LYS A 260 -2.43 0.91 -12.98
N TYR A 261 -2.08 2.12 -12.55
CA TYR A 261 -1.10 2.93 -13.26
C TYR A 261 0.28 2.28 -13.31
N VAL A 262 0.80 1.80 -12.18
CA VAL A 262 2.09 1.10 -12.12
C VAL A 262 2.13 -0.10 -13.08
N LYS A 263 1.06 -0.91 -13.13
CA LYS A 263 1.00 -2.09 -14.01
C LYS A 263 0.83 -1.75 -15.49
N SER A 264 0.50 -0.52 -15.83
CA SER A 264 0.39 -0.06 -17.21
C SER A 264 1.71 0.47 -17.79
N ARG A 265 2.77 0.52 -16.98
CA ARG A 265 4.10 0.99 -17.36
C ARG A 265 5.08 -0.15 -17.49
#